data_a2f169c5cb7c39230287730dc5553296
#
_entry.id   a2f169c5cb7c39230287730dc5553296
#
_cell.length_a   1.000
_cell.length_b   1.000
_cell.length_c   1.000
_cell.angle_alpha   90.00
_cell.angle_beta   90.00
_cell.angle_gamma   90.00
#
_symmetry.space_group_name_H-M   'P 1'
#
loop_
_entity.id
_entity.type
_entity.pdbx_description
1 polymer ?
#
loop_
_entity_poly.entity_id
_entity_poly.type
_entity_poly.pdbx_seq_one_letter_code
_entity_poly.pdbx_strand_id
1 'polypeptide(L)'
;MLAEIITIGDEILIGQIVDTNSAYISKELNRIGVKVYQITSVQDERQHILQAFEDAKKHADLVIITGGLGPTKDDITKQTFCDFFSDTLIENQSVIENVKHLFEKYQLNKPLPANFRQAMVPSKAT
;
A
#
# COMPACT_ATOMS: atom_id res chain seq x y z
N MET A 1 21.30 2.52 -5.71
CA MET A 1 19.93 1.97 -5.57
C MET A 1 18.94 2.95 -6.16
N LEU A 2 18.13 2.48 -7.07
CA LEU A 2 17.04 3.22 -7.69
C LEU A 2 15.71 2.82 -7.05
N ALA A 3 14.89 3.79 -6.69
CA ALA A 3 13.56 3.55 -6.13
C ALA A 3 12.46 4.06 -7.08
N GLU A 4 11.35 3.37 -7.11
CA GLU A 4 10.09 3.85 -7.67
C GLU A 4 9.03 3.92 -6.57
N ILE A 5 8.22 4.96 -6.61
CA ILE A 5 7.07 5.11 -5.73
C ILE A 5 5.81 4.95 -6.58
N ILE A 6 4.94 4.03 -6.19
CA ILE A 6 3.66 3.81 -6.85
C ILE A 6 2.55 4.25 -5.89
N THR A 7 1.73 5.20 -6.33
CA THR A 7 0.56 5.66 -5.59
C THR A 7 -0.70 5.08 -6.21
N ILE A 8 -1.52 4.44 -5.40
CA ILE A 8 -2.77 3.83 -5.83
C ILE A 8 -3.94 4.63 -5.26
N GLY A 9 -4.78 5.17 -6.11
CA GLY A 9 -5.96 5.91 -5.69
C GLY A 9 -6.54 6.80 -6.78
N ASP A 10 -7.82 6.65 -7.03
CA ASP A 10 -8.53 7.46 -8.02
C ASP A 10 -8.59 8.94 -7.60
N GLU A 11 -8.64 9.23 -6.31
CA GLU A 11 -8.70 10.57 -5.74
C GLU A 11 -7.47 11.43 -6.09
N ILE A 12 -6.30 10.82 -6.24
CA ILE A 12 -5.08 11.50 -6.66
C ILE A 12 -5.17 11.84 -8.15
N LEU A 13 -5.62 10.90 -8.97
CA LEU A 13 -5.72 11.06 -10.42
C LEU A 13 -6.73 12.10 -10.86
N ILE A 14 -7.84 12.22 -10.15
CA ILE A 14 -8.87 13.24 -10.43
C ILE A 14 -8.60 14.57 -9.73
N GLY A 15 -7.50 14.70 -9.01
CA GLY A 15 -7.07 15.94 -8.36
C GLY A 15 -7.83 16.31 -7.10
N GLN A 16 -8.54 15.37 -6.47
CA GLN A 16 -9.24 15.64 -5.20
C GLN A 16 -8.27 15.86 -4.04
N ILE A 17 -7.14 15.17 -4.05
CA ILE A 17 -6.09 15.32 -3.04
C ILE A 17 -4.73 15.45 -3.71
N VAL A 18 -3.81 16.12 -3.01
CA VAL A 18 -2.42 16.23 -3.42
C VAL A 18 -1.63 15.05 -2.85
N ASP A 19 -0.77 14.45 -3.66
CA ASP A 19 0.11 13.36 -3.24
C ASP A 19 1.27 13.88 -2.37
N THR A 20 1.00 14.11 -1.10
CA THR A 20 2.00 14.54 -0.13
C THR A 20 2.89 13.41 0.36
N ASN A 21 2.40 12.16 0.31
CA ASN A 21 3.16 10.97 0.73
C ASN A 21 4.38 10.76 -0.16
N SER A 22 4.21 10.79 -1.47
CA SER A 22 5.33 10.61 -2.40
C SER A 22 6.37 11.71 -2.26
N ALA A 23 5.95 12.96 -2.04
CA ALA A 23 6.86 14.08 -1.80
C ALA A 23 7.69 13.86 -0.52
N TYR A 24 7.07 13.43 0.56
CA TYR A 24 7.75 13.13 1.81
C TYR A 24 8.73 11.95 1.66
N ILE A 25 8.26 10.84 1.11
CA ILE A 25 9.08 9.63 0.90
C ILE A 25 10.29 9.96 0.01
N SER A 26 10.10 10.72 -1.06
CA SER A 26 11.18 11.11 -1.96
C SER A 26 12.27 11.90 -1.24
N LYS A 27 11.89 12.85 -0.37
CA LYS A 27 12.85 13.63 0.42
C LYS A 27 13.64 12.74 1.36
N GLU A 28 12.97 11.82 2.06
CA GLU A 28 13.63 10.92 3.00
C GLU A 28 14.55 9.92 2.29
N LEU A 29 14.14 9.39 1.16
CA LEU A 29 15.00 8.51 0.34
C LEU A 29 16.25 9.24 -0.14
N ASN A 30 16.10 10.45 -0.66
CA ASN A 30 17.25 11.27 -1.09
C ASN A 30 18.20 11.57 0.08
N ARG A 31 17.68 11.82 1.28
CA ARG A 31 18.50 12.08 2.47
C ARG A 31 19.40 10.91 2.83
N ILE A 32 18.98 9.68 2.57
CA ILE A 32 19.77 8.46 2.83
C ILE A 32 20.51 7.94 1.59
N GLY A 33 20.56 8.72 0.51
CA GLY A 33 21.32 8.38 -0.69
C GLY A 33 20.62 7.44 -1.68
N VAL A 34 19.31 7.22 -1.52
CA VAL A 34 18.51 6.43 -2.47
C VAL A 34 17.89 7.38 -3.50
N LYS A 35 18.17 7.14 -4.78
CA LYS A 35 17.64 7.97 -5.87
C LYS A 35 16.23 7.51 -6.25
N VAL A 36 15.27 8.42 -6.20
CA VAL A 36 13.93 8.16 -6.76
C VAL A 36 14.00 8.34 -8.27
N TYR A 37 13.79 7.25 -8.99
CA TYR A 37 13.79 7.21 -10.43
C TYR A 37 12.47 7.76 -10.99
N GLN A 38 11.35 7.35 -10.41
CA GLN A 38 10.02 7.65 -10.91
C GLN A 38 8.97 7.60 -9.80
N ILE A 39 7.94 8.42 -9.95
CA ILE A 39 6.70 8.35 -9.17
C ILE A 39 5.58 8.05 -10.15
N THR A 40 4.85 6.97 -9.93
CA THR A 40 3.77 6.49 -10.80
C THR A 40 2.46 6.50 -10.03
N SER A 41 1.45 7.21 -10.53
CA SER A 41 0.10 7.20 -9.98
C SER A 41 -0.81 6.32 -10.84
N VAL A 42 -1.52 5.40 -10.21
CA VAL A 42 -2.37 4.44 -10.88
C VAL A 42 -3.77 4.40 -10.28
N GLN A 43 -4.74 3.99 -11.09
CA GLN A 43 -6.10 3.75 -10.64
C GLN A 43 -6.14 2.55 -9.68
N ASP A 44 -7.13 2.57 -8.81
CA ASP A 44 -7.47 1.45 -7.94
C ASP A 44 -8.18 0.35 -8.77
N GLU A 45 -7.45 -0.21 -9.71
CA GLU A 45 -7.90 -1.20 -10.69
C GLU A 45 -6.79 -2.23 -10.91
N ARG A 46 -7.17 -3.51 -10.86
CA ARG A 46 -6.25 -4.64 -10.84
C ARG A 46 -5.22 -4.63 -11.99
N GLN A 47 -5.67 -4.45 -13.22
CA GLN A 47 -4.77 -4.51 -14.39
C GLN A 47 -3.80 -3.32 -14.40
N HIS A 48 -4.25 -2.15 -13.98
CA HIS A 48 -3.40 -0.96 -13.91
C HIS A 48 -2.32 -1.12 -12.84
N ILE A 49 -2.68 -1.67 -11.68
CA ILE A 49 -1.73 -1.97 -10.60
C ILE A 49 -0.70 -3.03 -11.04
N LEU A 50 -1.15 -4.13 -11.64
CA LEU A 50 -0.25 -5.18 -12.12
C LEU A 50 0.74 -4.66 -13.17
N GLN A 51 0.27 -3.83 -14.10
CA GLN A 51 1.13 -3.22 -15.12
C GLN A 51 2.20 -2.32 -14.48
N ALA A 52 1.81 -1.52 -13.48
CA ALA A 52 2.75 -0.67 -12.75
C ALA A 52 3.84 -1.49 -12.02
N PHE A 53 3.47 -2.62 -11.42
CA PHE A 53 4.44 -3.51 -10.76
C PHE A 53 5.41 -4.14 -11.76
N GLU A 54 4.89 -4.62 -12.89
CA GLU A 54 5.74 -5.20 -13.94
C GLU A 54 6.71 -4.17 -14.53
N ASP A 55 6.27 -2.95 -14.71
CA ASP A 55 7.13 -1.88 -15.23
C ASP A 55 8.18 -1.45 -14.21
N ALA A 56 7.79 -1.26 -12.95
CA ALA A 56 8.71 -0.90 -11.88
C ALA A 56 9.83 -1.93 -11.69
N LYS A 57 9.50 -3.21 -11.76
CA LYS A 57 10.44 -4.33 -11.63
C LYS A 57 11.57 -4.29 -12.67
N LYS A 58 11.35 -3.67 -13.82
CA LYS A 58 12.35 -3.62 -14.91
C LYS A 58 13.51 -2.66 -14.62
N HIS A 59 13.30 -1.65 -13.75
CA HIS A 59 14.29 -0.58 -13.57
C HIS A 59 14.54 -0.18 -12.12
N ALA A 60 13.68 -0.55 -11.18
CA ALA A 60 13.82 -0.19 -9.78
C ALA A 60 14.35 -1.36 -8.93
N ASP A 61 15.27 -1.03 -8.02
CA ASP A 61 15.75 -1.97 -7.01
C ASP A 61 14.82 -2.01 -5.78
N LEU A 62 14.11 -0.89 -5.55
CA LEU A 62 13.17 -0.72 -4.45
C LEU A 62 11.87 -0.13 -4.99
N VAL A 63 10.75 -0.76 -4.68
CA VAL A 63 9.41 -0.25 -5.02
C VAL A 63 8.64 0.02 -3.72
N ILE A 64 8.21 1.26 -3.55
CA ILE A 64 7.38 1.66 -2.42
C ILE A 64 5.97 1.93 -2.92
N ILE A 65 5.00 1.26 -2.31
CA ILE A 65 3.61 1.36 -2.71
C ILE A 65 2.84 2.08 -1.61
N THR A 66 2.07 3.08 -1.98
CA THR A 66 1.19 3.82 -1.06
C THR A 66 -0.24 3.88 -1.61
N GLY A 67 -1.21 3.99 -0.71
CA GLY A 67 -2.62 4.06 -1.09
C GLY A 67 -3.27 2.69 -1.29
N GLY A 68 -4.54 2.71 -1.54
CA GLY A 68 -5.31 1.51 -1.76
C GLY A 68 -5.39 0.55 -0.57
N LEU A 69 -5.35 1.05 0.67
CA LEU A 69 -5.30 0.23 1.89
C LEU A 69 -6.50 0.41 2.84
N GLY A 70 -7.56 1.10 2.46
CA GLY A 70 -8.76 1.30 3.29
C GLY A 70 -9.70 0.07 3.32
N PRO A 71 -10.77 0.09 4.13
CA PRO A 71 -11.50 -1.12 4.49
C PRO A 71 -12.52 -1.64 3.46
N THR A 72 -12.78 -0.95 2.35
CA THR A 72 -13.85 -1.33 1.41
C THR A 72 -13.41 -1.65 -0.01
N LYS A 73 -12.53 -0.87 -0.61
CA LYS A 73 -11.97 -1.14 -1.95
C LYS A 73 -10.57 -1.73 -1.92
N ASP A 74 -9.96 -1.75 -0.79
CA ASP A 74 -8.52 -1.96 -0.60
C ASP A 74 -8.13 -3.42 -0.50
N ASP A 75 -9.11 -4.30 -0.46
CA ASP A 75 -8.92 -5.72 -0.71
C ASP A 75 -8.33 -5.96 -2.11
N ILE A 76 -8.57 -5.04 -3.07
CA ILE A 76 -8.02 -5.11 -4.42
C ILE A 76 -6.50 -4.97 -4.40
N THR A 77 -5.95 -3.99 -3.68
CA THR A 77 -4.49 -3.77 -3.63
C THR A 77 -3.75 -4.95 -3.01
N LYS A 78 -4.19 -5.41 -1.85
CA LYS A 78 -3.57 -6.56 -1.17
C LYS A 78 -3.70 -7.84 -1.99
N GLN A 79 -4.88 -8.11 -2.54
CA GLN A 79 -5.12 -9.28 -3.36
C GLN A 79 -4.31 -9.22 -4.66
N THR A 80 -4.25 -8.07 -5.30
CA THR A 80 -3.45 -7.86 -6.52
C THR A 80 -1.96 -8.06 -6.24
N PHE A 81 -1.48 -7.59 -5.08
CA PHE A 81 -0.12 -7.82 -4.63
C PHE A 81 0.17 -9.32 -4.45
N CYS A 82 -0.74 -10.04 -3.80
CA CYS A 82 -0.63 -11.48 -3.66
C CYS A 82 -0.64 -12.21 -5.01
N ASP A 83 -1.49 -11.80 -5.93
CA ASP A 83 -1.54 -12.38 -7.28
C ASP A 83 -0.20 -12.17 -8.02
N PHE A 84 0.40 -10.99 -7.89
CA PHE A 84 1.68 -10.67 -8.52
C PHE A 84 2.83 -11.54 -7.99
N PHE A 85 2.84 -11.83 -6.69
CA PHE A 85 3.89 -12.64 -6.04
C PHE A 85 3.52 -14.11 -5.87
N SER A 86 2.42 -14.57 -6.43
CA SER A 86 1.91 -15.94 -6.22
C SER A 86 1.80 -16.29 -4.74
N ASP A 87 1.15 -15.43 -3.98
CA ASP A 87 0.98 -15.52 -2.55
C ASP A 87 -0.50 -15.51 -2.16
N THR A 88 -0.80 -15.70 -0.89
CA THR A 88 -2.16 -15.68 -0.34
C THR A 88 -2.24 -14.77 0.88
N LEU A 89 -3.43 -14.22 1.13
CA LEU A 89 -3.70 -13.45 2.34
C LEU A 89 -3.95 -14.39 3.52
N ILE A 90 -3.31 -14.10 4.63
CA ILE A 90 -3.52 -14.80 5.91
C ILE A 90 -3.86 -13.80 7.00
N GLU A 91 -4.61 -14.24 8.00
CA GLU A 91 -4.92 -13.45 9.18
C GLU A 91 -3.68 -13.33 10.08
N ASN A 92 -3.34 -12.11 10.47
CA ASN A 92 -2.20 -11.84 11.35
C ASN A 92 -2.71 -11.47 12.75
N GLN A 93 -2.44 -12.29 13.73
CA GLN A 93 -2.91 -12.12 15.11
C GLN A 93 -2.37 -10.85 15.77
N SER A 94 -1.11 -10.51 15.51
CA SER A 94 -0.52 -9.28 16.06
C SER A 94 -1.20 -8.02 15.52
N VAL A 95 -1.60 -8.02 14.24
CA VAL A 95 -2.35 -6.89 13.65
C VAL A 95 -3.76 -6.82 14.24
N ILE A 96 -4.43 -7.95 14.45
CA ILE A 96 -5.75 -8.00 15.11
C ILE A 96 -5.66 -7.37 16.51
N GLU A 97 -4.69 -7.76 17.30
CA GLU A 97 -4.48 -7.23 18.65
C GLU A 97 -4.20 -5.74 18.62
N ASN A 98 -3.40 -5.28 17.67
CA ASN A 98 -3.12 -3.86 17.50
C ASN A 98 -4.36 -3.07 17.10
N VAL A 99 -5.21 -3.58 16.22
CA VAL A 99 -6.49 -2.95 15.86
C VAL A 99 -7.37 -2.79 17.10
N LYS A 100 -7.54 -3.85 17.90
CA LYS A 100 -8.29 -3.80 19.16
C LYS A 100 -7.71 -2.75 20.11
N HIS A 101 -6.39 -2.76 20.30
CA HIS A 101 -5.70 -1.81 21.16
C HIS A 101 -5.91 -0.35 20.75
N LEU A 102 -5.84 -0.07 19.45
CA LEU A 102 -6.07 1.28 18.92
C LEU A 102 -7.50 1.74 19.17
N PHE A 103 -8.50 0.89 19.01
CA PHE A 103 -9.90 1.21 19.30
C PHE A 103 -10.11 1.51 20.78
N GLU A 104 -9.49 0.76 21.67
CA GLU A 104 -9.53 1.01 23.11
C GLU A 104 -8.81 2.32 23.48
N LYS A 105 -7.59 2.52 22.98
CA LYS A 105 -6.76 3.70 23.27
C LYS A 105 -7.44 5.00 22.88
N TYR A 106 -8.10 5.03 21.74
CA TYR A 106 -8.77 6.24 21.25
C TYR A 106 -10.26 6.28 21.59
N GLN A 107 -10.75 5.39 22.45
CA GLN A 107 -12.14 5.31 22.90
C GLN A 107 -13.14 5.25 21.75
N LEU A 108 -12.77 4.53 20.70
CA LEU A 108 -13.62 4.30 19.54
C LEU A 108 -14.65 3.20 19.83
N ASN A 109 -15.72 3.15 19.04
CA ASN A 109 -16.67 2.04 19.09
C ASN A 109 -15.95 0.70 18.83
N LYS A 110 -16.62 -0.43 19.16
CA LYS A 110 -16.06 -1.75 18.86
C LYS A 110 -15.69 -1.88 17.38
N PRO A 111 -14.54 -2.51 17.05
CA PRO A 111 -14.16 -2.73 15.67
C PRO A 111 -15.24 -3.53 14.93
N LEU A 112 -15.57 -3.08 13.71
CA LEU A 112 -16.45 -3.81 12.80
C LEU A 112 -15.66 -4.92 12.09
N PRO A 113 -16.31 -5.96 11.54
CA PRO A 113 -15.64 -6.98 10.74
C PRO A 113 -14.75 -6.40 9.63
N ALA A 114 -15.18 -5.31 8.99
CA ALA A 114 -14.38 -4.61 7.97
C ALA A 114 -13.04 -4.09 8.51
N ASN A 115 -12.96 -3.68 9.77
CA ASN A 115 -11.70 -3.23 10.38
C ASN A 115 -10.70 -4.36 10.53
N PHE A 116 -11.16 -5.59 10.79
CA PHE A 116 -10.30 -6.76 10.92
C PHE A 116 -9.79 -7.29 9.57
N ARG A 117 -10.39 -6.90 8.44
CA ARG A 117 -9.83 -7.19 7.11
C ARG A 117 -8.46 -6.55 6.91
N GLN A 118 -8.15 -5.48 7.63
CA GLN A 118 -6.80 -4.89 7.64
C GLN A 118 -5.74 -5.81 8.24
N ALA A 119 -6.16 -6.81 9.01
CA ALA A 119 -5.28 -7.84 9.56
C ALA A 119 -4.93 -8.96 8.57
N MET A 120 -5.55 -8.97 7.39
CA MET A 120 -5.20 -9.88 6.30
C MET A 120 -3.92 -9.37 5.64
N VAL A 121 -2.88 -10.16 5.70
CA VAL A 121 -1.56 -9.82 5.16
C VAL A 121 -1.04 -10.93 4.24
N PRO A 122 -0.14 -10.62 3.27
CA PRO A 122 0.48 -11.65 2.44
C PRO A 122 1.27 -12.65 3.30
N SER A 123 1.12 -13.95 3.03
CA SER A 123 1.69 -15.00 3.87
C SER A 123 3.23 -15.02 3.88
N LYS A 124 3.85 -14.54 2.80
CA LYS A 124 5.31 -14.50 2.63
C LYS A 124 5.91 -13.13 3.00
N ALA A 125 5.08 -12.18 3.46
CA ALA A 125 5.57 -10.89 3.91
C ALA A 125 6.42 -11.02 5.18
N THR A 126 7.45 -10.23 5.28
CA THR A 126 8.33 -10.14 6.46
C THR A 126 8.01 -8.91 7.32
#